data_284c196ac8021e53d124f98fe62d2798
#
_entry.id   284c196ac8021e53d124f98fe62d2798
#
_cell.length_a   1.000
_cell.length_b   1.000
_cell.length_c   1.000
_cell.angle_alpha   90.00
_cell.angle_beta   90.00
_cell.angle_gamma   90.00
#
_symmetry.space_group_name_H-M   'P 1'
#
loop_
_entity.id
_entity.type
_entity.pdbx_description
1 polymer ?
#
loop_
_entity_poly.entity_id
_entity_poly.type
_entity_poly.pdbx_seq_one_letter_code
_entity_poly.pdbx_strand_id
1 'polypeptide(L)'
;LQKKMKNVSVVLVLFILLTSCSDELNRARPYVLTTATTGGTFYPVGVALATIAHAQLAETEDISLTAISSAGSLENVKLLRDNQVQFAILQGPFGAWSWAGEGPVSSPQTHMRSVSALWQNVEHFVLLSELATTGEIMDLNNLDGERYVLGARNSGAEQTGRFILETLGIDYEEKFNLAYMGYGPTTSAIQDGNIVGMNIPAGAPVSSITQAYALLGDRMTILNWTQETLDKINAKYPLWDWYDFPPGTYPNQDKLIRTIGSPNVLVTRDDISEEVVYNVTKVIWENLATLQEIHGATKDMRLEIAIEGLGAPLHPGAIRYYREVGLEIPARLLLEESSPTIDQAEGV
;
A
#
# COMPACT_ATOMS: atom_id res chain seq x y z
N LEU A 1 64.55 22.73 -18.87
CA LEU A 1 63.59 22.93 -17.73
C LEU A 1 62.11 22.82 -18.15
N GLN A 2 61.71 23.40 -19.29
CA GLN A 2 60.34 23.37 -19.75
C GLN A 2 59.75 21.95 -20.08
N LYS A 3 60.60 21.01 -20.52
CA LYS A 3 60.20 19.62 -20.86
C LYS A 3 59.89 18.76 -19.64
N LYS A 4 60.58 19.04 -18.48
CA LYS A 4 60.37 18.35 -17.22
C LYS A 4 59.06 18.81 -16.51
N MET A 5 58.68 20.08 -16.66
CA MET A 5 57.47 20.63 -16.08
C MET A 5 56.20 20.12 -16.77
N LYS A 6 56.23 19.86 -18.11
CA LYS A 6 55.08 19.29 -18.83
C LYS A 6 54.71 17.87 -18.37
N ASN A 7 55.73 17.07 -18.05
CA ASN A 7 55.49 15.68 -17.59
C ASN A 7 54.95 15.61 -16.16
N VAL A 8 55.32 16.55 -15.29
CA VAL A 8 54.82 16.63 -13.91
C VAL A 8 53.36 17.07 -13.91
N SER A 9 52.97 18.02 -14.78
CA SER A 9 51.57 18.46 -14.89
C SER A 9 50.62 17.37 -15.43
N VAL A 10 51.08 16.54 -16.39
CA VAL A 10 50.29 15.43 -16.93
C VAL A 10 50.11 14.32 -15.90
N VAL A 11 51.14 14.01 -15.10
CA VAL A 11 51.04 13.00 -14.02
C VAL A 11 50.12 13.49 -12.90
N LEU A 12 50.15 14.78 -12.54
CA LEU A 12 49.30 15.36 -11.52
C LEU A 12 47.81 15.37 -11.97
N VAL A 13 47.49 15.67 -13.23
CA VAL A 13 46.14 15.62 -13.80
C VAL A 13 45.62 14.18 -13.90
N LEU A 14 46.51 13.22 -14.20
CA LEU A 14 46.11 11.80 -14.23
C LEU A 14 45.82 11.25 -12.82
N PHE A 15 46.52 11.74 -11.78
CA PHE A 15 46.24 11.34 -10.39
C PHE A 15 44.95 11.94 -9.83
N ILE A 16 44.56 13.14 -10.26
CA ILE A 16 43.28 13.79 -9.88
C ILE A 16 42.08 13.09 -10.55
N LEU A 17 42.25 12.54 -11.75
CA LEU A 17 41.22 11.78 -12.44
C LEU A 17 40.96 10.39 -11.83
N LEU A 18 41.93 9.81 -11.12
CA LEU A 18 41.80 8.50 -10.45
C LEU A 18 41.16 8.62 -9.07
N THR A 19 41.14 9.78 -8.43
CA THR A 19 40.48 10.00 -7.15
C THR A 19 38.99 10.34 -7.32
N SER A 20 38.53 10.69 -8.54
CA SER A 20 37.11 11.01 -8.81
C SER A 20 36.21 9.77 -8.98
N CYS A 21 36.76 8.55 -9.08
CA CYS A 21 36.01 7.31 -9.22
C CYS A 21 35.75 6.58 -7.89
N SER A 22 36.21 7.08 -6.75
CA SER A 22 36.05 6.39 -5.48
C SER A 22 34.73 6.75 -4.74
N ASP A 23 34.04 7.82 -5.13
CA ASP A 23 32.77 8.21 -4.50
C ASP A 23 31.57 7.42 -5.03
N GLU A 24 31.66 6.76 -6.18
CA GLU A 24 30.58 5.90 -6.68
C GLU A 24 30.55 4.51 -6.03
N LEU A 25 31.67 4.07 -5.47
CA LEU A 25 31.79 2.74 -4.84
C LEU A 25 31.22 2.67 -3.42
N ASN A 26 30.76 3.78 -2.86
CA ASN A 26 30.29 3.84 -1.47
C ASN A 26 28.82 4.32 -1.38
N ARG A 27 28.03 4.22 -2.46
CA ARG A 27 26.59 4.52 -2.43
C ARG A 27 25.83 3.24 -2.19
N ALA A 28 25.05 3.21 -1.09
CA ALA A 28 24.15 2.12 -0.79
C ALA A 28 23.26 1.76 -2.00
N ARG A 29 23.02 0.46 -2.20
CA ARG A 29 22.20 -0.03 -3.32
C ARG A 29 20.81 0.58 -3.25
N PRO A 30 20.38 1.30 -4.30
CA PRO A 30 19.09 1.93 -4.31
C PRO A 30 17.97 0.90 -4.55
N TYR A 31 17.00 0.88 -3.66
CA TYR A 31 15.74 0.16 -3.83
C TYR A 31 14.60 1.17 -3.83
N VAL A 32 13.61 0.96 -4.68
CA VAL A 32 12.46 1.85 -4.80
C VAL A 32 11.24 1.19 -4.17
N LEU A 33 10.59 1.92 -3.27
CA LEU A 33 9.30 1.60 -2.67
C LEU A 33 8.21 2.46 -3.31
N THR A 34 7.31 1.86 -4.08
CA THR A 34 6.16 2.57 -4.62
C THR A 34 5.00 2.62 -3.63
N THR A 35 4.32 3.75 -3.56
CA THR A 35 3.29 4.05 -2.56
C THR A 35 1.94 4.38 -3.21
N ALA A 36 1.42 5.59 -3.05
CA ALA A 36 0.20 6.09 -3.71
C ALA A 36 0.21 7.63 -3.78
N THR A 37 -0.98 8.23 -3.94
CA THR A 37 -1.15 9.68 -3.97
C THR A 37 -0.81 10.31 -2.62
N THR A 38 -0.27 11.54 -2.63
CA THR A 38 0.25 12.23 -1.43
C THR A 38 -0.81 12.56 -0.37
N GLY A 39 -2.09 12.63 -0.75
CA GLY A 39 -3.21 12.88 0.19
C GLY A 39 -3.67 11.66 1.00
N GLY A 40 -3.11 10.46 0.72
CA GLY A 40 -3.41 9.20 1.41
C GLY A 40 -2.31 8.82 2.41
N THR A 41 -2.46 7.66 3.03
CA THR A 41 -1.56 7.15 4.09
C THR A 41 -0.33 6.44 3.53
N PHE A 42 -0.41 5.81 2.34
CA PHE A 42 0.72 5.07 1.75
C PHE A 42 1.97 5.93 1.58
N TYR A 43 1.80 7.15 1.07
CA TYR A 43 2.95 8.01 0.79
C TYR A 43 3.69 8.45 2.06
N PRO A 44 3.07 9.11 3.05
CA PRO A 44 3.78 9.54 4.25
C PRO A 44 4.39 8.38 5.04
N VAL A 45 3.69 7.24 5.16
CA VAL A 45 4.24 6.07 5.86
C VAL A 45 5.35 5.41 5.03
N GLY A 46 5.21 5.31 3.70
CA GLY A 46 6.25 4.81 2.83
C GLY A 46 7.52 5.66 2.87
N VAL A 47 7.39 6.99 2.95
CA VAL A 47 8.53 7.90 3.16
C VAL A 47 9.19 7.63 4.51
N ALA A 48 8.41 7.44 5.57
CA ALA A 48 8.93 7.12 6.90
C ALA A 48 9.70 5.79 6.90
N LEU A 49 9.12 4.73 6.32
CA LEU A 49 9.77 3.42 6.15
C LEU A 49 11.10 3.55 5.39
N ALA A 50 11.08 4.26 4.26
CA ALA A 50 12.27 4.46 3.44
C ALA A 50 13.35 5.26 4.19
N THR A 51 12.96 6.29 4.93
CA THR A 51 13.88 7.11 5.73
C THR A 51 14.53 6.30 6.85
N ILE A 52 13.74 5.52 7.58
CA ILE A 52 14.25 4.67 8.68
C ILE A 52 15.18 3.59 8.08
N ALA A 53 14.77 2.92 7.00
CA ALA A 53 15.59 1.91 6.35
C ALA A 53 16.92 2.50 5.85
N HIS A 54 16.90 3.67 5.20
CA HIS A 54 18.12 4.36 4.78
C HIS A 54 19.03 4.69 5.96
N ALA A 55 18.48 5.27 7.03
CA ALA A 55 19.27 5.67 8.20
C ALA A 55 19.93 4.48 8.92
N GLN A 56 19.29 3.32 8.92
CA GLN A 56 19.75 2.14 9.65
C GLN A 56 20.62 1.20 8.79
N LEU A 57 20.39 1.14 7.48
CA LEU A 57 20.96 0.10 6.62
C LEU A 57 21.94 0.62 5.56
N ALA A 58 21.97 1.93 5.28
CA ALA A 58 22.77 2.45 4.17
C ALA A 58 24.27 2.27 4.40
N GLU A 59 24.75 2.51 5.63
CA GLU A 59 26.17 2.42 5.98
C GLU A 59 26.60 1.00 6.37
N THR A 60 25.68 0.21 6.95
CA THR A 60 26.02 -1.11 7.52
C THR A 60 25.78 -2.26 6.55
N GLU A 61 24.72 -2.17 5.75
CA GLU A 61 24.25 -3.25 4.88
C GLU A 61 24.26 -2.89 3.39
N ASP A 62 24.69 -1.69 3.04
CA ASP A 62 24.66 -1.19 1.65
C ASP A 62 23.25 -1.18 1.04
N ILE A 63 22.22 -0.92 1.86
CA ILE A 63 20.81 -0.90 1.46
C ILE A 63 20.25 0.51 1.65
N SER A 64 19.68 1.09 0.60
CA SER A 64 18.99 2.38 0.64
C SER A 64 17.61 2.28 0.03
N LEU A 65 16.57 2.65 0.76
CA LEU A 65 15.21 2.70 0.28
C LEU A 65 14.82 4.13 -0.08
N THR A 66 14.11 4.30 -1.21
CA THR A 66 13.51 5.58 -1.63
C THR A 66 12.04 5.37 -1.94
N ALA A 67 11.16 6.17 -1.32
CA ALA A 67 9.74 6.11 -1.58
C ALA A 67 9.35 7.01 -2.76
N ILE A 68 8.49 6.49 -3.65
CA ILE A 68 7.90 7.25 -4.76
C ILE A 68 6.37 7.22 -4.70
N SER A 69 5.74 8.27 -5.19
CA SER A 69 4.29 8.31 -5.36
C SER A 69 3.84 7.56 -6.62
N SER A 70 2.59 7.09 -6.62
CA SER A 70 1.91 6.46 -7.74
C SER A 70 0.40 6.72 -7.69
N ALA A 71 -0.37 6.12 -8.59
CA ALA A 71 -1.83 6.10 -8.47
C ALA A 71 -2.32 5.12 -7.37
N GLY A 72 -1.51 4.15 -6.94
CA GLY A 72 -1.83 3.15 -5.91
C GLY A 72 -1.75 1.71 -6.40
N SER A 73 -2.46 0.80 -5.72
CA SER A 73 -2.20 -0.65 -5.78
C SER A 73 -2.14 -1.25 -7.19
N LEU A 74 -3.05 -0.92 -8.10
CA LEU A 74 -3.02 -1.51 -9.44
C LEU A 74 -1.80 -1.06 -10.26
N GLU A 75 -1.43 0.24 -10.15
CA GLU A 75 -0.18 0.73 -10.76
C GLU A 75 1.04 0.10 -10.11
N ASN A 76 1.03 -0.04 -8.78
CA ASN A 76 2.13 -0.64 -8.02
C ASN A 76 2.41 -2.09 -8.44
N VAL A 77 1.35 -2.89 -8.67
CA VAL A 77 1.48 -4.25 -9.21
C VAL A 77 2.15 -4.24 -10.58
N LYS A 78 1.78 -3.29 -11.46
CA LYS A 78 2.41 -3.16 -12.79
C LYS A 78 3.89 -2.76 -12.69
N LEU A 79 4.21 -1.77 -11.85
CA LEU A 79 5.58 -1.31 -11.64
C LEU A 79 6.46 -2.43 -11.07
N LEU A 80 5.93 -3.22 -10.13
CA LEU A 80 6.63 -4.37 -9.55
C LEU A 80 6.85 -5.47 -10.60
N ARG A 81 5.81 -5.84 -11.37
CA ARG A 81 5.89 -6.81 -12.46
C ARG A 81 6.92 -6.43 -13.51
N ASP A 82 6.93 -5.15 -13.90
CA ASP A 82 7.80 -4.63 -14.95
C ASP A 82 9.22 -4.28 -14.42
N ASN A 83 9.54 -4.70 -13.17
CA ASN A 83 10.82 -4.49 -12.49
C ASN A 83 11.27 -3.01 -12.44
N GLN A 84 10.31 -2.09 -12.38
CA GLN A 84 10.58 -0.66 -12.23
C GLN A 84 10.75 -0.26 -10.76
N VAL A 85 10.24 -1.08 -9.85
CA VAL A 85 10.37 -0.93 -8.40
C VAL A 85 10.66 -2.29 -7.76
N GLN A 86 11.26 -2.27 -6.57
CA GLN A 86 11.61 -3.49 -5.85
C GLN A 86 10.63 -3.80 -4.71
N PHE A 87 10.02 -2.76 -4.14
CA PHE A 87 9.02 -2.88 -3.07
C PHE A 87 7.77 -2.11 -3.42
N ALA A 88 6.63 -2.57 -2.94
CA ALA A 88 5.35 -1.90 -3.16
C ALA A 88 4.44 -2.04 -1.93
N ILE A 89 3.68 -0.98 -1.62
CA ILE A 89 2.56 -1.06 -0.69
C ILE A 89 1.29 -1.31 -1.51
N LEU A 90 0.53 -2.34 -1.14
CA LEU A 90 -0.74 -2.71 -1.76
C LEU A 90 -1.83 -2.75 -0.71
N GLN A 91 -3.08 -2.53 -1.10
CA GLN A 91 -4.24 -2.95 -0.33
C GLN A 91 -4.27 -4.49 -0.29
N GLY A 92 -4.71 -5.09 0.81
CA GLY A 92 -4.75 -6.55 1.00
C GLY A 92 -5.41 -7.33 -0.14
N PRO A 93 -6.59 -6.90 -0.65
CA PRO A 93 -7.21 -7.54 -1.80
C PRO A 93 -6.31 -7.65 -3.03
N PHE A 94 -5.47 -6.64 -3.28
CA PHE A 94 -4.51 -6.69 -4.40
C PHE A 94 -3.40 -7.71 -4.20
N GLY A 95 -3.01 -8.01 -2.97
CA GLY A 95 -2.10 -9.12 -2.69
C GLY A 95 -2.69 -10.45 -3.15
N ALA A 96 -3.95 -10.74 -2.79
CA ALA A 96 -4.67 -11.95 -3.16
C ALA A 96 -4.97 -12.00 -4.68
N TRP A 97 -5.54 -10.94 -5.23
CA TRP A 97 -5.87 -10.86 -6.66
C TRP A 97 -4.63 -10.98 -7.55
N SER A 98 -3.54 -10.35 -7.16
CA SER A 98 -2.30 -10.44 -7.94
C SER A 98 -1.72 -11.85 -7.94
N TRP A 99 -1.72 -12.52 -6.80
CA TRP A 99 -1.23 -13.91 -6.72
C TRP A 99 -2.09 -14.87 -7.53
N ALA A 100 -3.42 -14.75 -7.43
CA ALA A 100 -4.37 -15.60 -8.13
C ALA A 100 -4.53 -15.25 -9.63
N GLY A 101 -4.21 -14.02 -10.05
CA GLY A 101 -4.54 -13.51 -11.38
C GLY A 101 -6.01 -13.23 -11.57
N GLU A 102 -6.65 -12.68 -10.53
CA GLU A 102 -8.09 -12.41 -10.47
C GLU A 102 -8.39 -10.91 -10.30
N GLY A 103 -9.69 -10.57 -10.32
CA GLY A 103 -10.15 -9.19 -10.18
C GLY A 103 -9.55 -8.27 -11.25
N PRO A 104 -9.01 -7.11 -10.87
CA PRO A 104 -8.41 -6.17 -11.83
C PRO A 104 -7.04 -6.61 -12.34
N VAL A 105 -6.48 -7.70 -11.81
CA VAL A 105 -5.17 -8.25 -12.21
C VAL A 105 -5.41 -9.51 -13.03
N SER A 106 -5.37 -9.39 -14.36
CA SER A 106 -5.81 -10.42 -15.31
C SER A 106 -4.87 -11.63 -15.47
N SER A 107 -3.74 -11.64 -14.77
CA SER A 107 -2.78 -12.77 -14.83
C SER A 107 -2.04 -12.92 -13.49
N PRO A 108 -1.76 -14.17 -13.05
CA PRO A 108 -1.02 -14.42 -11.81
C PRO A 108 0.35 -13.75 -11.81
N GLN A 109 0.66 -13.08 -10.69
CA GLN A 109 1.95 -12.43 -10.47
C GLN A 109 2.83 -13.34 -9.59
N THR A 110 3.26 -14.46 -10.16
CA THR A 110 3.98 -15.53 -9.44
C THR A 110 5.37 -15.12 -8.92
N HIS A 111 5.91 -14.00 -9.39
CA HIS A 111 7.14 -13.39 -8.87
C HIS A 111 6.92 -12.48 -7.67
N MET A 112 5.67 -12.21 -7.30
CA MET A 112 5.39 -11.39 -6.12
C MET A 112 5.54 -12.22 -4.84
N ARG A 113 6.10 -11.60 -3.81
CA ARG A 113 6.24 -12.17 -2.46
C ARG A 113 5.76 -11.17 -1.43
N SER A 114 5.05 -11.64 -0.43
CA SER A 114 4.70 -10.83 0.72
C SER A 114 5.91 -10.61 1.63
N VAL A 115 5.99 -9.43 2.20
CA VAL A 115 6.98 -9.09 3.23
C VAL A 115 6.29 -8.94 4.58
N SER A 116 5.22 -8.15 4.65
CA SER A 116 4.51 -7.87 5.89
C SER A 116 3.09 -7.37 5.64
N ALA A 117 2.15 -7.70 6.51
CA ALA A 117 1.00 -6.87 6.75
C ALA A 117 1.43 -5.61 7.51
N LEU A 118 0.76 -4.50 7.22
CA LEU A 118 1.06 -3.18 7.80
C LEU A 118 -0.17 -2.69 8.59
N TRP A 119 -0.57 -1.43 8.43
CA TRP A 119 -1.76 -0.87 9.06
C TRP A 119 -3.03 -1.18 8.27
N GLN A 120 -4.20 -0.97 8.90
CA GLN A 120 -5.49 -1.18 8.25
C GLN A 120 -5.76 -0.13 7.16
N ASN A 121 -6.21 -0.61 6.01
CA ASN A 121 -6.77 0.20 4.93
C ASN A 121 -8.28 0.25 5.10
N VAL A 122 -8.77 1.37 5.58
CA VAL A 122 -10.15 1.53 6.03
C VAL A 122 -10.97 2.22 4.95
N GLU A 123 -12.15 1.70 4.63
CA GLU A 123 -13.05 2.27 3.64
C GLU A 123 -13.75 3.52 4.20
N HIS A 124 -13.66 4.64 3.48
CA HIS A 124 -14.36 5.88 3.79
C HIS A 124 -15.30 6.21 2.64
N PHE A 125 -16.43 5.52 2.57
CA PHE A 125 -17.49 5.90 1.66
C PHE A 125 -18.21 7.12 2.22
N VAL A 126 -17.97 8.28 1.62
CA VAL A 126 -18.50 9.57 2.03
C VAL A 126 -19.61 10.00 1.11
N LEU A 127 -20.66 10.59 1.69
CA LEU A 127 -21.77 11.18 0.97
C LEU A 127 -22.13 12.54 1.60
N LEU A 128 -22.62 13.50 0.81
CA LEU A 128 -23.27 14.69 1.38
C LEU A 128 -24.45 14.26 2.22
N SER A 129 -24.57 14.82 3.43
CA SER A 129 -25.55 14.38 4.43
C SER A 129 -27.01 14.51 3.95
N GLU A 130 -27.28 15.46 3.07
CA GLU A 130 -28.63 15.65 2.47
C GLU A 130 -29.06 14.49 1.57
N LEU A 131 -28.10 13.69 1.07
CA LEU A 131 -28.36 12.48 0.24
C LEU A 131 -28.27 11.18 1.06
N ALA A 132 -27.76 11.24 2.29
CA ALA A 132 -27.64 10.11 3.19
C ALA A 132 -28.95 9.91 3.97
N THR A 133 -29.84 9.05 3.47
CA THR A 133 -31.17 8.82 4.03
C THR A 133 -31.12 7.99 5.32
N THR A 134 -30.34 6.91 5.30
CA THR A 134 -30.14 6.00 6.43
C THR A 134 -28.80 6.17 7.10
N GLY A 135 -27.82 6.76 6.41
CA GLY A 135 -26.43 6.84 6.82
C GLY A 135 -25.66 5.53 6.62
N GLU A 136 -26.22 4.60 5.85
CA GLU A 136 -25.58 3.32 5.53
C GLU A 136 -25.07 3.28 4.09
N ILE A 137 -24.14 2.37 3.80
CA ILE A 137 -23.52 2.22 2.47
C ILE A 137 -24.55 2.05 1.35
N MET A 138 -25.71 1.46 1.64
CA MET A 138 -26.77 1.23 0.66
C MET A 138 -27.47 2.52 0.20
N ASP A 139 -27.28 3.66 0.88
CA ASP A 139 -27.77 4.96 0.41
C ASP A 139 -27.17 5.34 -0.95
N LEU A 140 -25.99 4.81 -1.29
CA LEU A 140 -25.38 4.99 -2.60
C LEU A 140 -26.21 4.46 -3.77
N ASN A 141 -27.11 3.52 -3.51
CA ASN A 141 -28.06 3.01 -4.51
C ASN A 141 -29.15 4.03 -4.90
N ASN A 142 -29.33 5.08 -4.10
CA ASN A 142 -30.30 6.13 -4.33
C ASN A 142 -29.76 7.28 -5.19
N LEU A 143 -28.46 7.27 -5.55
CA LEU A 143 -27.88 8.25 -6.45
C LEU A 143 -28.42 8.07 -7.87
N ASP A 144 -28.63 9.16 -8.59
CA ASP A 144 -29.21 9.16 -9.94
C ASP A 144 -28.44 10.15 -10.84
N GLY A 145 -27.27 9.71 -11.29
CA GLY A 145 -26.41 10.48 -12.19
C GLY A 145 -25.52 11.53 -11.51
N GLU A 146 -25.49 11.56 -10.17
CA GLU A 146 -24.63 12.46 -9.42
C GLU A 146 -23.15 12.09 -9.58
N ARG A 147 -22.32 13.14 -9.53
CA ARG A 147 -20.86 12.93 -9.63
C ARG A 147 -20.29 12.37 -8.34
N TYR A 148 -19.67 11.20 -8.47
CA TYR A 148 -19.03 10.47 -7.37
C TYR A 148 -17.59 10.10 -7.73
N VAL A 149 -16.68 10.04 -6.73
CA VAL A 149 -15.27 9.68 -6.93
C VAL A 149 -14.95 8.40 -6.20
N LEU A 150 -14.50 7.37 -6.92
CA LEU A 150 -13.97 6.13 -6.34
C LEU A 150 -12.43 6.16 -6.19
N GLY A 151 -11.76 7.15 -6.78
CA GLY A 151 -10.30 7.30 -6.76
C GLY A 151 -9.73 7.75 -8.09
N ALA A 152 -8.41 7.78 -8.20
CA ALA A 152 -7.72 8.01 -9.47
C ALA A 152 -7.88 6.78 -10.40
N ARG A 153 -7.83 6.99 -11.71
CA ARG A 153 -7.86 5.86 -12.68
C ARG A 153 -6.73 4.88 -12.41
N ASN A 154 -7.03 3.59 -12.47
CA ASN A 154 -6.09 2.49 -12.20
C ASN A 154 -5.53 2.51 -10.76
N SER A 155 -6.17 3.21 -9.83
CA SER A 155 -5.82 3.13 -8.41
C SER A 155 -6.41 1.89 -7.75
N GLY A 156 -5.84 1.51 -6.60
CA GLY A 156 -6.46 0.51 -5.74
C GLY A 156 -7.84 0.96 -5.25
N ALA A 157 -8.00 2.24 -4.90
CA ALA A 157 -9.27 2.82 -4.46
C ALA A 157 -10.40 2.65 -5.50
N GLU A 158 -10.12 2.98 -6.76
CA GLU A 158 -11.08 2.80 -7.84
C GLU A 158 -11.50 1.33 -7.96
N GLN A 159 -10.54 0.42 -8.03
CA GLN A 159 -10.82 -0.99 -8.29
C GLN A 159 -11.51 -1.67 -7.10
N THR A 160 -11.07 -1.39 -5.88
CA THR A 160 -11.71 -1.92 -4.67
C THR A 160 -13.12 -1.34 -4.51
N GLY A 161 -13.30 -0.04 -4.76
CA GLY A 161 -14.60 0.60 -4.72
C GLY A 161 -15.57 -0.02 -5.73
N ARG A 162 -15.15 -0.26 -6.97
CA ARG A 162 -15.96 -0.97 -7.98
C ARG A 162 -16.35 -2.37 -7.51
N PHE A 163 -15.37 -3.16 -7.05
CA PHE A 163 -15.62 -4.51 -6.52
C PHE A 163 -16.65 -4.50 -5.38
N ILE A 164 -16.53 -3.57 -4.45
CA ILE A 164 -17.46 -3.42 -3.32
C ILE A 164 -18.87 -3.10 -3.84
N LEU A 165 -19.02 -2.09 -4.69
CA LEU A 165 -20.34 -1.67 -5.20
C LEU A 165 -20.99 -2.77 -6.03
N GLU A 166 -20.27 -3.42 -6.93
CA GLU A 166 -20.75 -4.57 -7.72
C GLU A 166 -21.24 -5.71 -6.80
N THR A 167 -20.44 -6.07 -5.78
CA THR A 167 -20.76 -7.15 -4.85
C THR A 167 -22.00 -6.83 -4.00
N LEU A 168 -22.20 -5.56 -3.64
CA LEU A 168 -23.41 -5.11 -2.95
C LEU A 168 -24.63 -4.99 -3.86
N GLY A 169 -24.46 -5.11 -5.18
CA GLY A 169 -25.52 -4.98 -6.18
C GLY A 169 -25.85 -3.53 -6.52
N ILE A 170 -24.93 -2.60 -6.28
CA ILE A 170 -25.06 -1.19 -6.65
C ILE A 170 -24.48 -1.02 -8.06
N ASP A 171 -25.35 -0.72 -9.03
CA ASP A 171 -24.96 -0.44 -10.41
C ASP A 171 -24.38 0.98 -10.51
N TYR A 172 -23.10 1.09 -10.20
CA TYR A 172 -22.40 2.38 -10.19
C TYR A 172 -22.22 2.97 -11.61
N GLU A 173 -22.31 2.17 -12.67
CA GLU A 173 -22.24 2.67 -14.06
C GLU A 173 -23.53 3.38 -14.45
N GLU A 174 -24.68 2.90 -13.96
CA GLU A 174 -25.98 3.53 -14.14
C GLU A 174 -26.18 4.69 -13.15
N LYS A 175 -25.81 4.48 -11.89
CA LYS A 175 -26.14 5.38 -10.77
C LYS A 175 -25.20 6.57 -10.64
N PHE A 176 -23.94 6.45 -11.06
CA PHE A 176 -22.93 7.47 -10.82
C PHE A 176 -22.42 8.09 -12.13
N ASN A 177 -22.22 9.39 -12.13
CA ASN A 177 -21.34 10.05 -13.07
C ASN A 177 -19.92 10.02 -12.48
N LEU A 178 -19.16 8.95 -12.74
CA LEU A 178 -17.85 8.74 -12.12
C LEU A 178 -16.83 9.78 -12.55
N ALA A 179 -16.27 10.47 -11.57
CA ALA A 179 -15.10 11.33 -11.72
C ALA A 179 -13.84 10.63 -11.15
N TYR A 180 -12.68 10.93 -11.73
CA TYR A 180 -11.42 10.24 -11.38
C TYR A 180 -10.38 11.25 -10.95
N MET A 181 -9.98 11.23 -9.70
CA MET A 181 -8.96 12.11 -9.16
C MET A 181 -8.33 11.53 -7.90
N GLY A 182 -7.14 12.03 -7.55
CA GLY A 182 -6.46 11.67 -6.30
C GLY A 182 -7.13 12.32 -5.09
N TYR A 183 -6.78 11.90 -3.89
CA TYR A 183 -7.47 12.24 -2.65
C TYR A 183 -7.52 13.74 -2.34
N GLY A 184 -6.42 14.49 -2.51
CA GLY A 184 -6.41 15.93 -2.28
C GLY A 184 -7.38 16.69 -3.20
N PRO A 185 -7.27 16.55 -4.56
CA PRO A 185 -8.25 17.12 -5.49
C PRO A 185 -9.70 16.69 -5.21
N THR A 186 -9.94 15.46 -4.75
CA THR A 186 -11.29 14.99 -4.39
C THR A 186 -11.87 15.77 -3.22
N THR A 187 -11.05 16.07 -2.19
CA THR A 187 -11.46 16.91 -1.06
C THR A 187 -11.86 18.32 -1.51
N SER A 188 -11.11 18.91 -2.42
CA SER A 188 -11.47 20.23 -3.00
C SER A 188 -12.77 20.13 -3.81
N ALA A 189 -12.95 19.07 -4.60
CA ALA A 189 -14.13 18.90 -5.43
C ALA A 189 -15.44 18.76 -4.63
N ILE A 190 -15.43 18.06 -3.50
CA ILE A 190 -16.63 17.96 -2.64
C ILE A 190 -16.91 19.29 -1.92
N GLN A 191 -15.86 19.99 -1.49
CA GLN A 191 -15.99 21.33 -0.90
C GLN A 191 -16.65 22.32 -1.86
N ASP A 192 -16.26 22.29 -3.13
CA ASP A 192 -16.74 23.19 -4.18
C ASP A 192 -18.10 22.76 -4.75
N GLY A 193 -18.71 21.67 -4.24
CA GLY A 193 -19.98 21.13 -4.72
C GLY A 193 -19.91 20.50 -6.12
N ASN A 194 -18.71 20.16 -6.59
CA ASN A 194 -18.50 19.51 -7.89
C ASN A 194 -18.73 18.00 -7.87
N ILE A 195 -18.82 17.39 -6.70
CA ILE A 195 -19.15 15.99 -6.46
C ILE A 195 -20.01 15.87 -5.20
N VAL A 196 -20.82 14.83 -5.12
CA VAL A 196 -21.69 14.59 -3.97
C VAL A 196 -21.12 13.58 -2.98
N GLY A 197 -20.08 12.86 -3.36
CA GLY A 197 -19.46 11.86 -2.48
C GLY A 197 -18.18 11.29 -3.08
N MET A 198 -17.52 10.49 -2.25
CA MET A 198 -16.23 9.90 -2.59
C MET A 198 -15.97 8.64 -1.77
N ASN A 199 -15.14 7.72 -2.29
CA ASN A 199 -14.50 6.69 -1.48
C ASN A 199 -12.99 6.99 -1.35
N ILE A 200 -12.49 6.99 -0.12
CA ILE A 200 -11.06 7.17 0.21
C ILE A 200 -10.60 6.02 1.12
N PRO A 201 -10.30 4.84 0.56
CA PRO A 201 -9.70 3.76 1.35
C PRO A 201 -8.28 4.14 1.78
N ALA A 202 -8.08 4.28 3.08
CA ALA A 202 -6.79 4.68 3.66
C ALA A 202 -6.69 4.35 5.15
N GLY A 203 -5.48 4.40 5.72
CA GLY A 203 -5.29 4.32 7.17
C GLY A 203 -5.83 5.56 7.88
N ALA A 204 -6.61 5.36 8.93
CA ALA A 204 -7.22 6.43 9.70
C ALA A 204 -6.30 6.93 10.84
N PRO A 205 -6.34 8.25 11.14
CA PRO A 205 -7.02 9.31 10.41
C PRO A 205 -6.28 9.67 9.11
N VAL A 206 -7.01 9.85 8.02
CA VAL A 206 -6.43 10.26 6.74
C VAL A 206 -6.60 11.76 6.49
N SER A 207 -5.55 12.42 6.01
CA SER A 207 -5.51 13.88 5.89
C SER A 207 -6.63 14.46 5.02
N SER A 208 -6.97 13.78 3.91
CA SER A 208 -8.03 14.22 2.99
C SER A 208 -9.41 14.23 3.65
N ILE A 209 -9.74 13.20 4.45
CA ILE A 209 -11.01 13.14 5.20
C ILE A 209 -11.00 14.14 6.36
N THR A 210 -9.86 14.26 7.06
CA THR A 210 -9.72 15.29 8.14
C THR A 210 -9.99 16.68 7.59
N GLN A 211 -9.43 17.01 6.42
CA GLN A 211 -9.65 18.30 5.77
C GLN A 211 -11.11 18.44 5.31
N ALA A 212 -11.72 17.42 4.74
CA ALA A 212 -13.12 17.45 4.31
C ALA A 212 -14.06 17.70 5.50
N TYR A 213 -13.87 17.02 6.63
CA TYR A 213 -14.65 17.26 7.85
C TYR A 213 -14.43 18.66 8.44
N ALA A 214 -13.20 19.17 8.41
CA ALA A 214 -12.91 20.52 8.88
C ALA A 214 -13.65 21.61 8.07
N LEU A 215 -13.89 21.36 6.79
CA LEU A 215 -14.52 22.32 5.85
C LEU A 215 -16.05 22.15 5.78
N LEU A 216 -16.55 20.93 5.82
CA LEU A 216 -17.95 20.59 5.58
C LEU A 216 -18.72 20.30 6.88
N GLY A 217 -18.02 19.77 7.89
CA GLY A 217 -18.64 19.39 9.16
C GLY A 217 -19.76 18.35 8.95
N ASP A 218 -20.93 18.68 9.48
CA ASP A 218 -22.16 17.84 9.43
C ASP A 218 -22.81 17.79 8.03
N ARG A 219 -22.34 18.58 7.06
CA ARG A 219 -22.83 18.51 5.68
C ARG A 219 -22.35 17.28 4.92
N MET A 220 -21.46 16.49 5.50
CA MET A 220 -21.03 15.20 4.95
C MET A 220 -21.02 14.13 6.02
N THR A 221 -21.15 12.88 5.61
CA THR A 221 -21.06 11.73 6.50
C THR A 221 -20.24 10.61 5.85
N ILE A 222 -19.54 9.85 6.67
CA ILE A 222 -19.01 8.54 6.27
C ILE A 222 -20.14 7.53 6.53
N LEU A 223 -20.44 6.71 5.52
CA LEU A 223 -21.53 5.75 5.58
C LEU A 223 -21.14 4.54 6.43
N ASN A 224 -22.09 4.12 7.28
CA ASN A 224 -21.96 2.93 8.10
C ASN A 224 -22.16 1.65 7.28
N TRP A 225 -21.63 0.55 7.80
CA TRP A 225 -21.80 -0.79 7.25
C TRP A 225 -22.66 -1.64 8.18
N THR A 226 -23.33 -2.64 7.60
CA THR A 226 -24.14 -3.63 8.32
C THR A 226 -23.48 -5.00 8.24
N GLN A 227 -23.88 -5.94 9.11
CA GLN A 227 -23.41 -7.33 9.04
C GLN A 227 -23.72 -7.94 7.67
N GLU A 228 -24.91 -7.68 7.13
CA GLU A 228 -25.31 -8.19 5.82
C GLU A 228 -24.35 -7.72 4.71
N THR A 229 -23.97 -6.43 4.69
CA THR A 229 -23.06 -5.88 3.67
C THR A 229 -21.65 -6.41 3.82
N LEU A 230 -21.14 -6.60 5.06
CA LEU A 230 -19.85 -7.22 5.31
C LEU A 230 -19.84 -8.69 4.86
N ASP A 231 -20.88 -9.46 5.20
CA ASP A 231 -20.99 -10.86 4.81
C ASP A 231 -21.00 -11.03 3.29
N LYS A 232 -21.70 -10.14 2.57
CA LYS A 232 -21.74 -10.15 1.11
C LYS A 232 -20.36 -9.96 0.48
N ILE A 233 -19.60 -8.96 0.91
CA ILE A 233 -18.27 -8.71 0.32
C ILE A 233 -17.25 -9.80 0.67
N ASN A 234 -17.41 -10.45 1.84
CA ASN A 234 -16.54 -11.52 2.30
C ASN A 234 -16.90 -12.90 1.74
N ALA A 235 -18.03 -13.05 1.06
CA ALA A 235 -18.50 -14.33 0.55
C ALA A 235 -17.52 -15.00 -0.41
N LYS A 236 -16.81 -14.20 -1.22
CA LYS A 236 -15.78 -14.71 -2.15
C LYS A 236 -14.36 -14.57 -1.59
N TYR A 237 -14.08 -13.46 -0.95
CA TYR A 237 -12.76 -13.12 -0.41
C TYR A 237 -12.93 -12.61 1.02
N PRO A 238 -12.62 -13.40 2.05
CA PRO A 238 -12.74 -12.99 3.46
C PRO A 238 -11.54 -12.11 3.85
N LEU A 239 -11.50 -10.90 3.29
CA LEU A 239 -10.36 -9.98 3.40
C LEU A 239 -10.68 -8.73 4.21
N TRP A 240 -11.98 -8.45 4.47
CA TRP A 240 -12.41 -7.29 5.23
C TRP A 240 -12.92 -7.68 6.60
N ASP A 241 -12.65 -6.83 7.58
CA ASP A 241 -13.14 -6.93 8.94
C ASP A 241 -13.71 -5.59 9.40
N TRP A 242 -14.38 -5.59 10.54
CA TRP A 242 -14.91 -4.39 11.14
C TRP A 242 -13.80 -3.39 11.51
N TYR A 243 -14.07 -2.13 11.23
CA TYR A 243 -13.28 -1.01 11.72
C TYR A 243 -14.21 0.08 12.27
N ASP A 244 -13.97 0.49 13.50
CA ASP A 244 -14.76 1.53 14.16
C ASP A 244 -13.96 2.84 14.22
N PHE A 245 -14.57 3.94 13.77
CA PHE A 245 -14.08 5.29 14.05
C PHE A 245 -14.75 5.77 15.34
N PRO A 246 -14.04 5.79 16.49
CA PRO A 246 -14.58 6.38 17.70
C PRO A 246 -14.84 7.86 17.49
N PRO A 247 -15.77 8.45 18.29
CA PRO A 247 -16.00 9.90 18.28
C PRO A 247 -14.68 10.66 18.41
N GLY A 248 -14.52 11.72 17.61
CA GLY A 248 -13.31 12.54 17.60
C GLY A 248 -12.16 11.99 16.74
N THR A 249 -12.34 10.92 15.98
CA THR A 249 -11.36 10.48 14.95
C THR A 249 -11.15 11.58 13.92
N TYR A 250 -12.23 12.23 13.50
CA TYR A 250 -12.22 13.37 12.58
C TYR A 250 -12.84 14.61 13.24
N PRO A 251 -12.49 15.84 12.80
CA PRO A 251 -13.10 17.06 13.29
C PRO A 251 -14.63 17.03 13.16
N ASN A 252 -15.36 17.42 14.21
CA ASN A 252 -16.82 17.46 14.25
C ASN A 252 -17.53 16.10 14.03
N GLN A 253 -16.79 15.00 14.14
CA GLN A 253 -17.37 13.64 14.11
C GLN A 253 -17.64 13.22 15.57
N ASP A 254 -18.91 13.38 16.02
CA ASP A 254 -19.31 13.18 17.42
C ASP A 254 -19.92 11.78 17.67
N LYS A 255 -20.12 10.99 16.63
CA LYS A 255 -20.73 9.66 16.71
C LYS A 255 -19.76 8.58 16.29
N LEU A 256 -19.93 7.40 16.88
CA LEU A 256 -19.27 6.19 16.36
C LEU A 256 -19.71 5.95 14.90
N ILE A 257 -18.74 5.70 14.04
CA ILE A 257 -18.97 5.25 12.66
C ILE A 257 -18.37 3.86 12.52
N ARG A 258 -19.15 2.90 12.11
CA ARG A 258 -18.71 1.54 11.86
C ARG A 258 -18.54 1.31 10.39
N THR A 259 -17.34 1.01 9.96
CA THR A 259 -16.98 0.69 8.59
C THR A 259 -16.18 -0.61 8.52
N ILE A 260 -15.52 -0.85 7.41
CA ILE A 260 -14.70 -2.04 7.17
C ILE A 260 -13.28 -1.65 6.79
N GLY A 261 -12.35 -2.53 7.09
CA GLY A 261 -10.94 -2.39 6.71
C GLY A 261 -10.35 -3.71 6.26
N SER A 262 -9.25 -3.63 5.55
CA SER A 262 -8.38 -4.76 5.22
C SER A 262 -6.93 -4.37 5.47
N PRO A 263 -6.00 -5.30 5.75
CA PRO A 263 -4.61 -4.91 5.95
C PRO A 263 -4.02 -4.32 4.66
N ASN A 264 -3.19 -3.29 4.78
CA ASN A 264 -2.23 -2.96 3.75
C ASN A 264 -1.08 -3.96 3.83
N VAL A 265 -0.46 -4.27 2.70
CA VAL A 265 0.62 -5.24 2.63
C VAL A 265 1.84 -4.65 1.94
N LEU A 266 3.02 -4.90 2.50
CA LEU A 266 4.29 -4.68 1.83
C LEU A 266 4.61 -5.94 1.03
N VAL A 267 4.90 -5.74 -0.25
CA VAL A 267 5.29 -6.81 -1.16
C VAL A 267 6.60 -6.48 -1.86
N THR A 268 7.27 -7.51 -2.35
CA THR A 268 8.51 -7.42 -3.11
C THR A 268 8.51 -8.46 -4.24
N ARG A 269 9.61 -8.55 -5.00
CA ARG A 269 9.84 -9.59 -6.01
C ARG A 269 10.66 -10.72 -5.41
N ASP A 270 10.53 -11.91 -5.97
CA ASP A 270 11.28 -13.12 -5.56
C ASP A 270 12.77 -13.09 -5.94
N ASP A 271 13.18 -12.20 -6.85
CA ASP A 271 14.57 -11.99 -7.25
C ASP A 271 15.34 -10.99 -6.35
N ILE A 272 14.67 -10.39 -5.36
CA ILE A 272 15.35 -9.58 -4.34
C ILE A 272 16.03 -10.54 -3.35
N SER A 273 17.26 -10.24 -2.97
CA SER A 273 18.03 -11.16 -2.11
C SER A 273 17.40 -11.33 -0.73
N GLU A 274 17.56 -12.54 -0.17
CA GLU A 274 17.07 -12.87 1.17
C GLU A 274 17.55 -11.87 2.22
N GLU A 275 18.84 -11.49 2.16
CA GLU A 275 19.44 -10.57 3.11
C GLU A 275 18.80 -9.18 3.07
N VAL A 276 18.53 -8.65 1.88
CA VAL A 276 17.85 -7.35 1.73
C VAL A 276 16.46 -7.38 2.34
N VAL A 277 15.66 -8.40 2.04
CA VAL A 277 14.29 -8.47 2.55
C VAL A 277 14.27 -8.76 4.06
N TYR A 278 15.21 -9.58 4.56
CA TYR A 278 15.37 -9.80 6.00
C TYR A 278 15.66 -8.48 6.73
N ASN A 279 16.64 -7.71 6.27
CA ASN A 279 17.02 -6.43 6.88
C ASN A 279 15.89 -5.39 6.79
N VAL A 280 15.21 -5.28 5.66
CA VAL A 280 14.04 -4.39 5.52
C VAL A 280 12.91 -4.79 6.47
N THR A 281 12.58 -6.08 6.57
CA THR A 281 11.55 -6.58 7.49
C THR A 281 11.91 -6.28 8.95
N LYS A 282 13.16 -6.58 9.33
CA LYS A 282 13.69 -6.34 10.67
C LYS A 282 13.63 -4.85 11.05
N VAL A 283 14.09 -3.98 10.19
CA VAL A 283 14.10 -2.53 10.43
C VAL A 283 12.68 -1.99 10.66
N ILE A 284 11.69 -2.45 9.92
CA ILE A 284 10.30 -2.03 10.10
C ILE A 284 9.82 -2.35 11.53
N TRP A 285 10.02 -3.58 11.97
CA TRP A 285 9.48 -4.05 13.25
C TRP A 285 10.30 -3.60 14.46
N GLU A 286 11.61 -3.48 14.33
CA GLU A 286 12.46 -2.94 15.40
C GLU A 286 12.29 -1.41 15.58
N ASN A 287 11.75 -0.70 14.58
CA ASN A 287 11.48 0.74 14.66
C ASN A 287 9.98 1.06 14.70
N LEU A 288 9.13 0.11 15.08
CA LEU A 288 7.68 0.27 15.11
C LEU A 288 7.23 1.47 15.94
N ALA A 289 7.84 1.69 17.11
CA ALA A 289 7.53 2.83 17.98
C ALA A 289 7.73 4.17 17.26
N THR A 290 8.81 4.32 16.51
CA THR A 290 9.08 5.52 15.70
C THR A 290 8.05 5.70 14.59
N LEU A 291 7.65 4.62 13.92
CA LEU A 291 6.59 4.68 12.89
C LEU A 291 5.25 5.13 13.49
N GLN A 292 4.91 4.63 14.67
CA GLN A 292 3.67 4.97 15.39
C GLN A 292 3.61 6.44 15.85
N GLU A 293 4.76 7.07 16.03
CA GLU A 293 4.86 8.52 16.30
C GLU A 293 4.68 9.36 15.02
N ILE A 294 5.08 8.84 13.85
CA ILE A 294 5.01 9.58 12.60
C ILE A 294 3.59 9.66 12.04
N HIS A 295 2.81 8.58 12.13
CA HIS A 295 1.45 8.56 11.58
C HIS A 295 0.49 7.71 12.43
N GLY A 296 -0.67 8.28 12.75
CA GLY A 296 -1.68 7.63 13.60
C GLY A 296 -2.14 6.25 13.13
N ALA A 297 -2.24 6.03 11.82
CA ALA A 297 -2.65 4.75 11.24
C ALA A 297 -1.69 3.59 11.58
N THR A 298 -0.40 3.88 11.78
CA THR A 298 0.59 2.83 12.09
C THR A 298 0.44 2.29 13.52
N LYS A 299 -0.40 2.90 14.37
CA LYS A 299 -0.75 2.37 15.70
C LYS A 299 -1.49 1.03 15.64
N ASP A 300 -2.08 0.71 14.49
CA ASP A 300 -2.72 -0.59 14.26
C ASP A 300 -1.68 -1.70 13.93
N MET A 301 -0.44 -1.34 13.61
CA MET A 301 0.62 -2.30 13.33
C MET A 301 1.06 -3.01 14.61
N ARG A 302 1.07 -4.32 14.57
CA ARG A 302 1.55 -5.20 15.64
C ARG A 302 2.26 -6.40 15.02
N LEU A 303 3.37 -6.82 15.63
CA LEU A 303 4.18 -7.92 15.12
C LEU A 303 3.39 -9.24 15.08
N GLU A 304 2.52 -9.46 16.05
CA GLU A 304 1.71 -10.68 16.18
C GLU A 304 0.79 -10.95 14.99
N ILE A 305 0.39 -9.87 14.28
CA ILE A 305 -0.49 -9.94 13.12
C ILE A 305 0.22 -9.59 11.80
N ALA A 306 1.55 -9.49 11.84
CA ALA A 306 2.39 -9.08 10.70
C ALA A 306 2.27 -9.97 9.45
N ILE A 307 1.77 -11.18 9.61
CA ILE A 307 1.59 -12.17 8.54
C ILE A 307 0.11 -12.54 8.30
N GLU A 308 -0.82 -11.79 8.90
CA GLU A 308 -2.25 -11.97 8.68
C GLU A 308 -2.72 -11.24 7.40
N GLY A 309 -3.72 -11.77 6.73
CA GLY A 309 -4.30 -11.16 5.52
C GLY A 309 -3.36 -11.09 4.30
N LEU A 310 -2.22 -11.78 4.33
CA LEU A 310 -1.31 -11.86 3.20
C LEU A 310 -1.86 -12.79 2.13
N GLY A 311 -1.93 -12.30 0.89
CA GLY A 311 -2.50 -13.03 -0.25
C GLY A 311 -1.47 -13.76 -1.11
N ALA A 312 -0.18 -13.50 -0.95
CA ALA A 312 0.92 -14.17 -1.64
C ALA A 312 1.87 -14.83 -0.62
N PRO A 313 2.64 -15.86 -1.02
CA PRO A 313 3.65 -16.46 -0.16
C PRO A 313 4.67 -15.42 0.34
N LEU A 314 5.18 -15.64 1.55
CA LEU A 314 6.23 -14.82 2.13
C LEU A 314 7.55 -14.96 1.36
N HIS A 315 8.30 -13.86 1.32
CA HIS A 315 9.68 -13.89 0.86
C HIS A 315 10.59 -14.64 1.88
N PRO A 316 11.60 -15.41 1.43
CA PRO A 316 12.51 -16.13 2.34
C PRO A 316 13.13 -15.23 3.44
N GLY A 317 13.53 -14.01 3.11
CA GLY A 317 14.06 -13.04 4.09
C GLY A 317 13.05 -12.64 5.17
N ALA A 318 11.77 -12.46 4.79
CA ALA A 318 10.71 -12.19 5.75
C ALA A 318 10.43 -13.42 6.64
N ILE A 319 10.40 -14.64 6.04
CA ILE A 319 10.27 -15.90 6.79
C ILE A 319 11.37 -16.02 7.84
N ARG A 320 12.62 -15.74 7.47
CA ARG A 320 13.78 -15.79 8.37
C ARG A 320 13.57 -14.88 9.58
N TYR A 321 13.19 -13.62 9.36
CA TYR A 321 12.94 -12.68 10.45
C TYR A 321 11.80 -13.13 11.34
N TYR A 322 10.65 -13.51 10.79
CA TYR A 322 9.49 -13.91 11.60
C TYR A 322 9.75 -15.16 12.41
N ARG A 323 10.53 -16.12 11.91
CA ARG A 323 10.97 -17.29 12.68
C ARG A 323 11.92 -16.90 13.83
N GLU A 324 12.82 -15.94 13.58
CA GLU A 324 13.74 -15.42 14.61
C GLU A 324 12.98 -14.79 15.78
N VAL A 325 11.89 -14.08 15.51
CA VAL A 325 11.05 -13.46 16.55
C VAL A 325 9.93 -14.37 17.07
N GLY A 326 9.91 -15.65 16.65
CA GLY A 326 9.03 -16.68 17.20
C GLY A 326 7.62 -16.73 16.60
N LEU A 327 7.37 -16.12 15.44
CA LEU A 327 6.09 -16.28 14.75
C LEU A 327 6.02 -17.62 13.99
N GLU A 328 4.92 -18.33 14.16
CA GLU A 328 4.60 -19.52 13.35
C GLU A 328 4.11 -19.12 11.97
N ILE A 329 4.78 -19.64 10.93
CA ILE A 329 4.42 -19.33 9.54
C ILE A 329 3.39 -20.35 9.04
N PRO A 330 2.15 -19.94 8.72
CA PRO A 330 1.15 -20.84 8.15
C PRO A 330 1.61 -21.43 6.81
N ALA A 331 1.29 -22.72 6.58
CA ALA A 331 1.71 -23.44 5.37
C ALA A 331 1.32 -22.69 4.07
N ARG A 332 0.16 -22.03 4.02
CA ARG A 332 -0.30 -21.24 2.88
C ARG A 332 0.64 -20.07 2.49
N LEU A 333 1.50 -19.63 3.40
CA LEU A 333 2.47 -18.56 3.18
C LEU A 333 3.87 -19.09 2.82
N LEU A 334 4.06 -20.38 2.82
CA LEU A 334 5.27 -21.03 2.32
C LEU A 334 5.06 -21.37 0.84
N LEU A 335 6.10 -21.23 0.02
CA LEU A 335 6.08 -21.87 -1.30
C LEU A 335 6.07 -23.38 -1.10
N GLU A 336 5.19 -24.08 -1.81
CA GLU A 336 5.32 -25.52 -1.94
C GLU A 336 6.71 -25.80 -2.54
N GLU A 337 7.54 -26.52 -1.81
CA GLU A 337 8.75 -27.08 -2.41
C GLU A 337 8.29 -27.91 -3.61
N SER A 338 8.65 -27.48 -4.83
CA SER A 338 8.44 -28.33 -6.00
C SER A 338 9.10 -29.66 -5.71
N SER A 339 8.28 -30.70 -5.50
CA SER A 339 8.77 -32.07 -5.34
C SER A 339 9.77 -32.31 -6.45
N PRO A 340 10.99 -32.77 -6.17
CA PRO A 340 11.94 -33.05 -7.21
C PRO A 340 11.27 -34.04 -8.17
N THR A 341 11.16 -33.65 -9.42
CA THR A 341 10.74 -34.55 -10.50
C THR A 341 11.66 -35.75 -10.40
N ILE A 342 11.13 -36.86 -9.92
CA ILE A 342 11.83 -38.14 -10.03
C ILE A 342 11.92 -38.41 -11.54
N ASP A 343 13.08 -38.09 -12.07
CA ASP A 343 13.47 -38.54 -13.40
C ASP A 343 13.35 -40.08 -13.38
N GLN A 344 12.25 -40.58 -13.88
CA GLN A 344 12.17 -42.02 -14.18
C GLN A 344 13.20 -42.25 -15.29
N ALA A 345 14.41 -42.59 -14.88
CA ALA A 345 15.35 -43.25 -15.70
C ALA A 345 14.68 -44.57 -16.16
N GLU A 346 14.05 -44.58 -17.32
CA GLU A 346 13.76 -45.78 -18.05
C GLU A 346 15.10 -46.42 -18.41
N GLY A 347 15.44 -47.42 -17.65
CA GLY A 347 16.49 -48.37 -17.96
C GLY A 347 15.93 -49.47 -18.83
N VAL A 348 16.50 -49.59 -20.01
CA VAL A 348 16.62 -50.78 -20.89
C VAL A 348 15.36 -51.26 -21.58
#